data_cab1d6e0643d9356b00fb32593f19eb1
#
_entry.id   cab1d6e0643d9356b00fb32593f19eb1
#
_cell.length_a   1.000
_cell.length_b   1.000
_cell.length_c   1.000
_cell.angle_alpha   90.00
_cell.angle_beta   90.00
_cell.angle_gamma   90.00
#
_symmetry.space_group_name_H-M   'P 1'
#
loop_
_entity.id
_entity.type
_entity.pdbx_description
1 polymer ?
#
loop_
_entity_poly.entity_id
_entity_poly.type
_entity_poly.pdbx_seq_one_letter_code
_entity_poly.pdbx_strand_id
1 'polypeptide(L)'
;MTGSRESRRLDTARLCDWLEGRLQPAEAHAVESAVTGDRHLGETVAWLRRFLEFSRHTVLDTAPAETRQALTARFEAWARQRRRVGVVQRLAAVLTFDSRTQSATAGIRSGLAEATHLVFTTQPLALALDVRALGEQVEVAGQVLPCAPEADGIFHIRLTIGGLQAAAATSDDLGEFSLPAVTPGSYELHAEGTQVYVVIASLRLDL
;
A
#
# COMPACT_ATOMS: atom_id res chain seq x y z
N MET A 1 -27.53 -14.09 25.24
CA MET A 1 -26.13 -14.63 25.25
C MET A 1 -25.73 -14.91 23.83
N THR A 2 -25.20 -13.88 23.20
CA THR A 2 -24.79 -13.90 21.78
C THR A 2 -23.25 -13.86 21.75
N GLY A 3 -22.64 -15.05 21.67
CA GLY A 3 -21.19 -15.17 21.49
C GLY A 3 -20.80 -14.78 20.06
N SER A 4 -20.16 -13.65 19.90
CA SER A 4 -19.47 -13.25 18.69
C SER A 4 -18.48 -14.33 18.30
N ARG A 5 -18.80 -15.08 17.25
CA ARG A 5 -17.83 -15.90 16.52
C ARG A 5 -16.97 -14.97 15.69
N GLU A 6 -15.99 -14.37 16.32
CA GLU A 6 -14.85 -13.82 15.64
C GLU A 6 -14.04 -14.99 15.08
N SER A 7 -14.43 -15.42 13.88
CA SER A 7 -13.67 -16.40 13.08
C SER A 7 -12.35 -15.74 12.73
N ARG A 8 -11.37 -15.86 13.63
CA ARG A 8 -9.99 -15.43 13.40
C ARG A 8 -9.51 -16.17 12.15
N ARG A 9 -9.60 -15.53 10.99
CA ARG A 9 -9.09 -16.09 9.72
C ARG A 9 -7.64 -16.48 9.97
N LEU A 10 -7.36 -17.78 9.86
CA LEU A 10 -6.00 -18.27 9.87
C LEU A 10 -5.31 -17.72 8.63
N ASP A 11 -4.39 -16.79 8.82
CA ASP A 11 -3.58 -16.26 7.75
C ASP A 11 -2.44 -17.24 7.36
N THR A 12 -1.87 -17.04 6.19
CA THR A 12 -0.81 -17.90 5.64
C THR A 12 0.43 -17.90 6.55
N ALA A 13 0.75 -16.79 7.20
CA ALA A 13 1.89 -16.68 8.09
C ALA A 13 1.73 -17.62 9.30
N ARG A 14 0.54 -17.64 9.91
CA ARG A 14 0.25 -18.52 11.05
C ARG A 14 0.25 -19.99 10.67
N LEU A 15 -0.21 -20.34 9.46
CA LEU A 15 -0.08 -21.69 8.93
C LEU A 15 1.38 -22.12 8.72
N CYS A 16 2.23 -21.22 8.23
CA CYS A 16 3.67 -21.45 8.12
C CYS A 16 4.30 -21.64 9.49
N ASP A 17 4.00 -20.79 10.48
CA ASP A 17 4.52 -20.91 11.84
C ASP A 17 4.14 -22.24 12.50
N TRP A 18 2.91 -22.72 12.25
CA TRP A 18 2.47 -24.03 12.69
C TRP A 18 3.24 -25.15 12.01
N LEU A 19 3.42 -25.10 10.68
CA LEU A 19 4.14 -26.11 9.92
C LEU A 19 5.63 -26.20 10.29
N GLU A 20 6.20 -25.09 10.73
CA GLU A 20 7.61 -25.01 11.18
C GLU A 20 7.78 -25.23 12.69
N GLY A 21 6.69 -25.51 13.42
CA GLY A 21 6.71 -25.81 14.86
C GLY A 21 7.02 -24.58 15.73
N ARG A 22 6.77 -23.36 15.24
CA ARG A 22 7.03 -22.11 15.98
C ARG A 22 5.87 -21.69 16.90
N LEU A 23 4.70 -22.35 16.82
CA LEU A 23 3.54 -22.03 17.67
C LEU A 23 3.62 -22.71 19.04
N GLN A 24 3.04 -22.06 20.05
CA GLN A 24 2.84 -22.67 21.37
C GLN A 24 1.85 -23.86 21.26
N PRO A 25 1.98 -24.90 22.13
CA PRO A 25 1.18 -26.14 22.03
C PRO A 25 -0.34 -25.92 21.95
N ALA A 26 -0.86 -24.98 22.72
CA ALA A 26 -2.31 -24.67 22.71
C ALA A 26 -2.76 -24.04 21.38
N GLU A 27 -1.91 -23.19 20.79
CA GLU A 27 -2.18 -22.55 19.49
C GLU A 27 -2.05 -23.55 18.34
N ALA A 28 -1.03 -24.43 18.40
CA ALA A 28 -0.82 -25.48 17.41
C ALA A 28 -2.03 -26.43 17.35
N HIS A 29 -2.57 -26.84 18.50
CA HIS A 29 -3.77 -27.68 18.57
C HIS A 29 -5.02 -26.99 18.01
N ALA A 30 -5.16 -25.66 18.24
CA ALA A 30 -6.28 -24.90 17.66
C ALA A 30 -6.18 -24.81 16.13
N VAL A 31 -4.96 -24.62 15.57
CA VAL A 31 -4.74 -24.62 14.12
C VAL A 31 -4.99 -26.01 13.52
N GLU A 32 -4.50 -27.06 14.16
CA GLU A 32 -4.71 -28.47 13.73
C GLU A 32 -6.21 -28.83 13.66
N SER A 33 -6.96 -28.45 14.69
CA SER A 33 -8.41 -28.66 14.73
C SER A 33 -9.14 -27.90 13.61
N ALA A 34 -8.72 -26.67 13.32
CA ALA A 34 -9.30 -25.88 12.24
C ALA A 34 -8.98 -26.47 10.85
N VAL A 35 -7.74 -26.90 10.63
CA VAL A 35 -7.30 -27.55 9.37
C VAL A 35 -8.03 -28.87 9.14
N THR A 36 -8.29 -29.65 10.21
CA THR A 36 -9.03 -30.90 10.10
C THR A 36 -10.52 -30.68 9.79
N GLY A 37 -11.08 -29.57 10.29
CA GLY A 37 -12.49 -29.22 10.09
C GLY A 37 -12.81 -28.50 8.78
N ASP A 38 -11.79 -28.00 8.05
CA ASP A 38 -11.98 -27.21 6.83
C ASP A 38 -11.12 -27.77 5.67
N ARG A 39 -11.80 -28.34 4.68
CA ARG A 39 -11.16 -28.93 3.49
C ARG A 39 -10.28 -27.94 2.74
N HIS A 40 -10.70 -26.67 2.61
CA HIS A 40 -9.94 -25.65 1.89
C HIS A 40 -8.64 -25.28 2.61
N LEU A 41 -8.69 -25.19 3.95
CA LEU A 41 -7.47 -25.03 4.77
C LEU A 41 -6.55 -26.25 4.63
N GLY A 42 -7.11 -27.47 4.58
CA GLY A 42 -6.35 -28.70 4.36
C GLY A 42 -5.59 -28.69 3.02
N GLU A 43 -6.23 -28.25 1.94
CA GLU A 43 -5.62 -28.10 0.61
C GLU A 43 -4.50 -27.03 0.62
N THR A 44 -4.74 -25.92 1.29
CA THR A 44 -3.74 -24.84 1.47
C THR A 44 -2.50 -25.32 2.24
N VAL A 45 -2.71 -26.06 3.33
CA VAL A 45 -1.63 -26.65 4.14
C VAL A 45 -0.84 -27.69 3.33
N ALA A 46 -1.51 -28.53 2.53
CA ALA A 46 -0.84 -29.51 1.67
C ALA A 46 0.04 -28.82 0.61
N TRP A 47 -0.39 -27.69 0.07
CA TRP A 47 0.39 -26.87 -0.85
C TRP A 47 1.58 -26.23 -0.13
N LEU A 48 1.38 -25.62 1.03
CA LEU A 48 2.43 -24.98 1.83
C LEU A 48 3.52 -25.99 2.25
N ARG A 49 3.15 -27.21 2.65
CA ARG A 49 4.12 -28.27 2.98
C ARG A 49 5.02 -28.58 1.78
N ARG A 50 4.45 -28.79 0.59
CA ARG A 50 5.21 -29.03 -0.63
C ARG A 50 6.13 -27.88 -0.99
N PHE A 51 5.63 -26.65 -0.84
CA PHE A 51 6.42 -25.44 -1.10
C PHE A 51 7.61 -25.31 -0.12
N LEU A 52 7.39 -25.50 1.18
CA LEU A 52 8.44 -25.46 2.19
C LEU A 52 9.47 -26.58 1.99
N GLU A 53 9.03 -27.77 1.66
CA GLU A 53 9.93 -28.90 1.34
C GLU A 53 10.78 -28.60 0.10
N PHE A 54 10.16 -28.13 -0.97
CA PHE A 54 10.89 -27.69 -2.17
C PHE A 54 11.89 -26.59 -1.84
N SER A 55 11.51 -25.56 -1.06
CA SER A 55 12.39 -24.45 -0.68
C SER A 55 13.58 -24.89 0.17
N ARG A 56 13.41 -25.90 1.03
CA ARG A 56 14.50 -26.44 1.88
C ARG A 56 15.52 -27.23 1.06
N HIS A 57 15.11 -27.87 -0.01
CA HIS A 57 15.98 -28.72 -0.85
C HIS A 57 16.50 -28.00 -2.09
N THR A 58 15.91 -26.86 -2.44
CA THR A 58 16.37 -26.07 -3.58
C THR A 58 17.49 -25.13 -3.12
N VAL A 59 18.73 -25.57 -3.32
CA VAL A 59 19.89 -24.69 -3.20
C VAL A 59 19.92 -23.85 -4.48
N LEU A 60 19.59 -22.56 -4.35
CA LEU A 60 19.77 -21.63 -5.45
C LEU A 60 21.27 -21.49 -5.71
N ASP A 61 21.70 -21.85 -6.90
CA ASP A 61 23.07 -21.63 -7.32
C ASP A 61 23.42 -20.15 -7.20
N THR A 62 24.61 -19.89 -6.66
CA THR A 62 25.11 -18.52 -6.59
C THR A 62 25.22 -17.98 -8.01
N ALA A 63 24.61 -16.84 -8.29
CA ALA A 63 24.68 -16.21 -9.61
C ALA A 63 26.14 -16.08 -10.09
N PRO A 64 26.43 -16.30 -11.38
CA PRO A 64 27.77 -16.13 -11.91
C PRO A 64 28.39 -14.79 -11.53
N ALA A 65 29.71 -14.76 -11.33
CA ALA A 65 30.42 -13.56 -10.86
C ALA A 65 30.16 -12.35 -11.76
N GLU A 66 30.08 -12.56 -13.08
CA GLU A 66 29.77 -11.51 -14.05
C GLU A 66 28.37 -10.91 -13.84
N THR A 67 27.36 -11.77 -13.58
CA THR A 67 25.99 -11.33 -13.32
C THR A 67 25.92 -10.52 -12.03
N ARG A 68 26.61 -10.96 -10.98
CA ARG A 68 26.67 -10.22 -9.70
C ARG A 68 27.34 -8.87 -9.88
N GLN A 69 28.47 -8.80 -10.59
CA GLN A 69 29.18 -7.57 -10.87
C GLN A 69 28.33 -6.60 -11.72
N ALA A 70 27.65 -7.12 -12.76
CA ALA A 70 26.74 -6.31 -13.57
C ALA A 70 25.59 -5.74 -12.78
N LEU A 71 24.97 -6.53 -11.89
CA LEU A 71 23.90 -6.07 -11.01
C LEU A 71 24.41 -5.05 -9.99
N THR A 72 25.59 -5.28 -9.39
CA THR A 72 26.19 -4.34 -8.44
C THR A 72 26.51 -3.00 -9.13
N ALA A 73 27.12 -3.03 -10.31
CA ALA A 73 27.43 -1.82 -11.07
C ALA A 73 26.14 -1.06 -11.47
N ARG A 74 25.10 -1.78 -11.85
CA ARG A 74 23.80 -1.19 -12.19
C ARG A 74 23.12 -0.58 -10.97
N PHE A 75 23.19 -1.26 -9.82
CA PHE A 75 22.68 -0.74 -8.55
C PHE A 75 23.46 0.52 -8.10
N GLU A 76 24.79 0.50 -8.19
CA GLU A 76 25.62 1.66 -7.86
C GLU A 76 25.37 2.85 -8.80
N ALA A 77 25.18 2.60 -10.10
CA ALA A 77 24.81 3.63 -11.06
C ALA A 77 23.46 4.26 -10.71
N TRP A 78 22.47 3.45 -10.41
CA TRP A 78 21.16 3.86 -9.94
C TRP A 78 21.21 4.62 -8.62
N ALA A 79 21.99 4.15 -7.62
CA ALA A 79 22.18 4.82 -6.34
C ALA A 79 22.92 6.18 -6.49
N ARG A 80 23.88 6.28 -7.42
CA ARG A 80 24.55 7.56 -7.75
C ARG A 80 23.59 8.55 -8.41
N GLN A 81 22.70 8.08 -9.27
CA GLN A 81 21.68 8.90 -9.90
C GLN A 81 20.69 9.46 -8.88
N ARG A 82 20.31 8.66 -7.88
CA ARG A 82 19.47 9.11 -6.73
C ARG A 82 20.20 10.08 -5.78
N ARG A 83 21.53 9.95 -5.61
CA ARG A 83 22.32 10.84 -4.75
C ARG A 83 22.62 12.20 -5.37
N ARG A 84 22.30 12.42 -6.64
CA ARG A 84 22.27 13.77 -7.16
C ARG A 84 21.10 14.48 -6.49
N VAL A 85 21.40 15.15 -5.37
CA VAL A 85 20.51 16.13 -4.72
C VAL A 85 20.31 17.25 -5.73
N GLY A 86 19.43 16.99 -6.70
CA GLY A 86 18.94 17.97 -7.63
C GLY A 86 18.05 18.93 -6.85
N VAL A 87 17.96 20.14 -7.34
CA VAL A 87 16.97 21.12 -6.89
C VAL A 87 15.62 20.40 -6.79
N VAL A 88 15.03 20.37 -5.59
CA VAL A 88 13.71 19.79 -5.37
C VAL A 88 12.73 20.54 -6.26
N GLN A 89 12.26 19.89 -7.30
CA GLN A 89 11.34 20.51 -8.24
C GLN A 89 9.97 20.60 -7.60
N ARG A 90 9.48 21.82 -7.37
CA ARG A 90 8.11 22.03 -6.88
C ARG A 90 7.13 21.97 -8.06
N LEU A 91 6.21 21.03 -8.01
CA LEU A 91 5.24 20.73 -9.07
C LEU A 91 3.83 20.89 -8.57
N ALA A 92 2.98 21.51 -9.38
CA ALA A 92 1.54 21.51 -9.15
C ALA A 92 0.92 20.30 -9.88
N ALA A 93 0.15 19.49 -9.17
CA ALA A 93 -0.60 18.41 -9.77
C ALA A 93 -2.00 18.87 -10.16
N VAL A 94 -2.48 18.40 -11.31
CA VAL A 94 -3.77 18.73 -11.88
C VAL A 94 -4.70 17.52 -11.73
N LEU A 95 -5.95 17.77 -11.32
CA LEU A 95 -7.00 16.75 -11.27
C LEU A 95 -7.32 16.28 -12.69
N THR A 96 -7.09 15.00 -12.97
CA THR A 96 -7.33 14.37 -14.26
C THR A 96 -8.48 13.38 -14.23
N PHE A 97 -8.85 12.89 -13.06
CA PHE A 97 -10.00 12.00 -12.87
C PHE A 97 -10.71 12.31 -11.55
N ASP A 98 -12.04 12.36 -11.58
CA ASP A 98 -12.90 12.49 -10.41
C ASP A 98 -14.14 11.60 -10.63
N SER A 99 -14.30 10.56 -9.80
CA SER A 99 -15.42 9.62 -9.90
C SER A 99 -16.79 10.28 -9.69
N ARG A 100 -16.85 11.41 -8.98
CA ARG A 100 -18.09 12.16 -8.75
C ARG A 100 -18.65 12.78 -10.03
N THR A 101 -17.80 13.06 -11.01
CA THR A 101 -18.19 13.67 -12.29
C THR A 101 -18.61 12.65 -13.36
N GLN A 102 -18.33 11.36 -13.14
CA GLN A 102 -18.74 10.29 -14.04
C GLN A 102 -20.12 9.79 -13.64
N SER A 103 -21.10 9.94 -14.52
CA SER A 103 -22.41 9.34 -14.34
C SER A 103 -22.25 7.83 -14.14
N ALA A 104 -22.75 7.32 -13.01
CA ALA A 104 -22.72 5.90 -12.69
C ALA A 104 -23.37 5.12 -13.84
N THR A 105 -22.58 4.37 -14.58
CA THR A 105 -23.10 3.28 -15.41
C THR A 105 -23.77 2.30 -14.46
N ALA A 106 -25.10 2.29 -14.48
CA ALA A 106 -25.95 1.48 -13.65
C ALA A 106 -25.54 0.00 -13.73
N GLY A 107 -25.10 -0.59 -12.61
CA GLY A 107 -24.86 -2.04 -12.60
C GLY A 107 -24.27 -2.68 -11.36
N ILE A 108 -23.52 -1.98 -10.51
CA ILE A 108 -22.92 -2.63 -9.35
C ILE A 108 -23.24 -1.83 -8.08
N ARG A 109 -24.35 -2.18 -7.44
CA ARG A 109 -24.65 -1.78 -6.06
C ARG A 109 -23.89 -2.73 -5.12
N SER A 110 -22.63 -2.47 -4.86
CA SER A 110 -21.97 -3.01 -3.70
C SER A 110 -22.25 -2.07 -2.51
N GLY A 111 -22.92 -2.55 -1.48
CA GLY A 111 -23.33 -1.79 -0.29
C GLY A 111 -22.17 -1.47 0.66
N LEU A 112 -21.03 -1.06 0.12
CA LEU A 112 -19.91 -0.46 0.84
C LEU A 112 -19.98 1.04 0.63
N ALA A 113 -19.71 1.84 1.68
CA ALA A 113 -19.67 3.28 1.62
C ALA A 113 -18.93 3.73 0.35
N GLU A 114 -19.62 4.55 -0.45
CA GLU A 114 -19.16 4.93 -1.80
C GLU A 114 -17.87 5.74 -1.66
N ALA A 115 -16.74 5.14 -2.02
CA ALA A 115 -15.46 5.82 -2.01
C ALA A 115 -15.39 6.77 -3.20
N THR A 116 -14.97 8.00 -2.99
CA THR A 116 -14.65 8.92 -4.07
C THR A 116 -13.21 8.69 -4.52
N HIS A 117 -13.02 8.37 -5.80
CA HIS A 117 -11.72 8.19 -6.42
C HIS A 117 -11.28 9.44 -7.16
N LEU A 118 -10.11 9.94 -6.84
CA LEU A 118 -9.52 11.13 -7.45
C LEU A 118 -8.12 10.76 -7.99
N VAL A 119 -7.79 11.22 -9.19
CA VAL A 119 -6.42 11.09 -9.73
C VAL A 119 -5.91 12.46 -10.10
N PHE A 120 -4.76 12.80 -9.53
CA PHE A 120 -4.02 14.01 -9.85
C PHE A 120 -2.75 13.62 -10.60
N THR A 121 -2.44 14.32 -11.66
CA THR A 121 -1.23 14.06 -12.46
C THR A 121 -0.34 15.28 -12.55
N THR A 122 0.95 15.01 -12.56
CA THR A 122 2.00 15.94 -12.94
C THR A 122 3.13 15.13 -13.59
N GLN A 123 4.03 15.74 -14.31
CA GLN A 123 5.27 15.08 -14.64
C GLN A 123 6.25 15.31 -13.47
N PRO A 124 6.75 14.27 -12.79
CA PRO A 124 6.95 12.89 -13.23
C PRO A 124 6.09 11.84 -12.49
N LEU A 125 4.98 12.19 -11.86
CA LEU A 125 4.16 11.23 -11.09
C LEU A 125 2.66 11.46 -11.21
N ALA A 126 1.88 10.43 -10.87
CA ALA A 126 0.45 10.55 -10.58
C ALA A 126 0.19 10.26 -9.10
N LEU A 127 -0.88 10.83 -8.56
CA LEU A 127 -1.37 10.61 -7.20
C LEU A 127 -2.81 10.14 -7.29
N ALA A 128 -3.06 8.87 -6.92
CA ALA A 128 -4.40 8.32 -6.80
C ALA A 128 -4.85 8.43 -5.34
N LEU A 129 -6.07 8.93 -5.12
CA LEU A 129 -6.66 9.11 -3.79
C LEU A 129 -8.02 8.43 -3.72
N ASP A 130 -8.24 7.71 -2.64
CA ASP A 130 -9.50 7.15 -2.22
C ASP A 130 -10.00 7.92 -1.00
N VAL A 131 -11.13 8.58 -1.14
CA VAL A 131 -11.75 9.39 -0.08
C VAL A 131 -13.02 8.68 0.38
N ARG A 132 -13.13 8.38 1.67
CA ARG A 132 -14.24 7.66 2.27
C ARG A 132 -14.82 8.41 3.45
N ALA A 133 -16.13 8.39 3.57
CA ALA A 133 -16.82 8.89 4.77
C ALA A 133 -16.60 7.91 5.94
N LEU A 134 -16.21 8.45 7.09
CA LEU A 134 -16.04 7.72 8.36
C LEU A 134 -16.80 8.46 9.47
N GLY A 135 -18.10 8.27 9.55
CA GLY A 135 -18.98 9.06 10.42
C GLY A 135 -18.99 10.54 10.00
N GLU A 136 -18.61 11.46 10.90
CA GLU A 136 -18.48 12.90 10.62
C GLU A 136 -17.09 13.29 10.07
N GLN A 137 -16.22 12.33 9.84
CA GLN A 137 -14.87 12.53 9.35
C GLN A 137 -14.68 11.89 7.97
N VAL A 138 -13.57 12.19 7.36
CA VAL A 138 -13.16 11.68 6.07
C VAL A 138 -11.82 10.97 6.22
N GLU A 139 -11.75 9.74 5.77
CA GLU A 139 -10.52 8.98 5.62
C GLU A 139 -9.98 9.16 4.20
N VAL A 140 -8.68 9.36 4.08
CA VAL A 140 -7.99 9.47 2.79
C VAL A 140 -6.88 8.44 2.74
N ALA A 141 -7.05 7.47 1.87
CA ALA A 141 -5.97 6.56 1.45
C ALA A 141 -5.49 6.96 0.05
N GLY A 142 -4.28 6.59 -0.31
CA GLY A 142 -3.79 6.90 -1.64
C GLY A 142 -2.51 6.18 -2.02
N GLN A 143 -2.12 6.41 -3.27
CA GLN A 143 -0.90 5.86 -3.82
C GLN A 143 -0.19 6.89 -4.69
N VAL A 144 1.11 7.04 -4.47
CA VAL A 144 2.01 7.78 -5.37
C VAL A 144 2.48 6.83 -6.45
N LEU A 145 2.22 7.15 -7.70
CA LEU A 145 2.55 6.35 -8.88
C LEU A 145 3.64 7.06 -9.68
N PRO A 146 4.91 6.66 -9.53
CA PRO A 146 6.00 7.25 -10.31
C PRO A 146 5.84 6.95 -11.80
N CYS A 147 5.96 7.99 -12.63
CA CYS A 147 5.98 7.86 -14.09
C CYS A 147 7.41 8.04 -14.64
N ALA A 148 8.36 8.46 -13.79
CA ALA A 148 9.76 8.68 -14.14
C ALA A 148 10.68 8.37 -12.95
N PRO A 149 11.93 7.97 -13.18
CA PRO A 149 12.85 7.53 -12.12
C PRO A 149 13.17 8.59 -11.05
N GLU A 150 13.05 9.87 -11.37
CA GLU A 150 13.25 10.96 -10.41
C GLU A 150 12.15 11.06 -9.35
N ALA A 151 10.98 10.50 -9.63
CA ALA A 151 9.85 10.43 -8.71
C ALA A 151 9.76 9.13 -7.93
N ASP A 152 10.74 8.26 -8.05
CA ASP A 152 10.77 6.99 -7.36
C ASP A 152 11.22 7.15 -5.89
N GLY A 153 10.64 6.37 -4.97
CA GLY A 153 11.01 6.34 -3.55
C GLY A 153 9.85 6.55 -2.59
N ILE A 154 10.20 6.77 -1.34
CA ILE A 154 9.26 7.04 -0.24
C ILE A 154 8.89 8.52 -0.24
N PHE A 155 7.60 8.80 -0.04
CA PHE A 155 7.05 10.14 0.03
C PHE A 155 6.52 10.46 1.43
N HIS A 156 6.80 11.68 1.90
CA HIS A 156 6.13 12.25 3.06
C HIS A 156 4.90 13.03 2.59
N ILE A 157 3.73 12.55 2.99
CA ILE A 157 2.44 13.13 2.62
C ILE A 157 1.94 14.00 3.75
N ARG A 158 1.58 15.24 3.46
CA ARG A 158 0.99 16.17 4.43
C ARG A 158 -0.27 16.78 3.88
N LEU A 159 -1.30 16.83 4.72
CA LEU A 159 -2.54 17.53 4.46
C LEU A 159 -2.56 18.80 5.30
N THR A 160 -2.78 19.96 4.68
CA THR A 160 -2.78 21.25 5.37
C THR A 160 -4.07 22.01 5.09
N ILE A 161 -4.51 22.79 6.08
CA ILE A 161 -5.62 23.73 5.97
C ILE A 161 -5.19 25.07 6.55
N GLY A 162 -5.30 26.14 5.77
CA GLY A 162 -4.85 27.47 6.20
C GLY A 162 -3.36 27.52 6.59
N GLY A 163 -2.53 26.67 5.99
CA GLY A 163 -1.09 26.55 6.31
C GLY A 163 -0.77 25.72 7.56
N LEU A 164 -1.77 25.23 8.29
CA LEU A 164 -1.59 24.35 9.44
C LEU A 164 -1.71 22.88 9.01
N GLN A 165 -0.85 22.02 9.54
CA GLN A 165 -0.91 20.60 9.28
C GLN A 165 -2.11 19.96 9.96
N ALA A 166 -3.01 19.36 9.19
CA ALA A 166 -4.17 18.63 9.67
C ALA A 166 -3.86 17.13 9.83
N ALA A 167 -3.12 16.54 8.89
CA ALA A 167 -2.71 15.13 8.91
C ALA A 167 -1.38 14.94 8.19
N ALA A 168 -0.69 13.84 8.50
CA ALA A 168 0.50 13.42 7.79
C ALA A 168 0.65 11.90 7.79
N ALA A 169 1.29 11.39 6.75
CA ALA A 169 1.66 9.99 6.60
C ALA A 169 2.97 9.87 5.81
N THR A 170 3.53 8.69 5.80
CA THR A 170 4.67 8.34 4.95
C THR A 170 4.22 7.16 4.07
N SER A 171 4.52 7.22 2.78
CA SER A 171 4.22 6.11 1.89
C SER A 171 5.16 4.93 2.17
N ASP A 172 4.71 3.74 1.81
CA ASP A 172 5.58 2.56 1.75
C ASP A 172 6.42 2.54 0.46
N ASP A 173 7.08 1.43 0.19
CA ASP A 173 7.90 1.18 -0.99
C ASP A 173 7.07 0.98 -2.28
N LEU A 174 5.77 0.72 -2.17
CA LEU A 174 4.81 0.67 -3.28
C LEU A 174 4.15 2.04 -3.53
N GLY A 175 4.50 3.05 -2.73
CA GLY A 175 3.92 4.38 -2.79
C GLY A 175 2.57 4.50 -2.07
N GLU A 176 2.09 3.46 -1.38
CA GLU A 176 0.80 3.47 -0.69
C GLU A 176 0.89 4.22 0.65
N PHE A 177 -0.16 4.95 0.99
CA PHE A 177 -0.27 5.68 2.26
C PHE A 177 -1.72 5.78 2.73
N SER A 178 -1.89 5.96 4.04
CA SER A 178 -3.18 6.28 4.66
C SER A 178 -3.01 7.45 5.62
N LEU A 179 -3.83 8.46 5.47
CA LEU A 179 -3.87 9.61 6.38
C LEU A 179 -4.85 9.36 7.52
N PRO A 180 -4.55 9.84 8.74
CA PRO A 180 -5.56 9.90 9.80
C PRO A 180 -6.82 10.63 9.33
N ALA A 181 -7.98 10.20 9.85
CA ALA A 181 -9.25 10.82 9.51
C ALA A 181 -9.27 12.31 9.88
N VAL A 182 -9.80 13.13 8.97
CA VAL A 182 -9.90 14.59 9.11
C VAL A 182 -11.34 15.04 8.96
N THR A 183 -11.64 16.26 9.38
CA THR A 183 -12.96 16.88 9.16
C THR A 183 -13.16 17.18 7.66
N PRO A 184 -14.40 17.12 7.12
CA PRO A 184 -14.68 17.59 5.77
C PRO A 184 -14.21 19.03 5.57
N GLY A 185 -13.69 19.33 4.38
CA GLY A 185 -13.19 20.66 4.09
C GLY A 185 -12.33 20.75 2.83
N SER A 186 -11.74 21.93 2.63
CA SER A 186 -10.81 22.18 1.53
C SER A 186 -9.38 22.24 2.06
N TYR A 187 -8.52 21.40 1.51
CA TYR A 187 -7.16 21.19 1.96
C TYR A 187 -6.15 21.40 0.83
N GLU A 188 -4.90 21.62 1.21
CA GLU A 188 -3.75 21.43 0.33
C GLU A 188 -3.10 20.10 0.68
N LEU A 189 -2.78 19.29 -0.32
CA LEU A 189 -2.00 18.07 -0.13
C LEU A 189 -0.60 18.28 -0.70
N HIS A 190 0.39 17.92 0.10
CA HIS A 190 1.80 18.00 -0.22
C HIS A 190 2.40 16.60 -0.21
N ALA A 191 3.05 16.20 -1.29
CA ALA A 191 3.81 14.96 -1.39
C ALA A 191 5.29 15.29 -1.62
N GLU A 192 6.11 15.06 -0.60
CA GLU A 192 7.54 15.36 -0.58
C GLU A 192 8.36 14.08 -0.75
N GLY A 193 9.00 13.93 -1.89
CA GLY A 193 9.96 12.89 -2.19
C GLY A 193 11.39 13.43 -2.18
N THR A 194 12.35 12.57 -2.52
CA THR A 194 13.79 12.94 -2.47
C THR A 194 14.18 14.01 -3.50
N GLN A 195 13.53 14.03 -4.67
CA GLN A 195 13.87 14.92 -5.78
C GLN A 195 12.68 15.76 -6.27
N VAL A 196 11.47 15.42 -5.84
CA VAL A 196 10.23 16.07 -6.26
C VAL A 196 9.39 16.46 -5.06
N TYR A 197 8.74 17.61 -5.18
CA TYR A 197 7.78 18.12 -4.22
C TYR A 197 6.51 18.49 -4.95
N VAL A 198 5.45 17.73 -4.72
CA VAL A 198 4.17 17.91 -5.42
C VAL A 198 3.16 18.57 -4.52
N VAL A 199 2.41 19.51 -5.06
CA VAL A 199 1.35 20.22 -4.36
C VAL A 199 0.04 20.08 -5.12
N ILE A 200 -1.01 19.67 -4.42
CA ILE A 200 -2.41 19.80 -4.82
C ILE A 200 -2.99 20.97 -4.02
N ALA A 201 -3.15 22.11 -4.68
CA ALA A 201 -3.50 23.37 -4.01
C ALA A 201 -4.97 23.43 -3.53
N SER A 202 -5.84 22.56 -4.06
CA SER A 202 -7.26 22.52 -3.66
C SER A 202 -7.76 21.08 -3.75
N LEU A 203 -7.71 20.39 -2.63
CA LEU A 203 -8.28 19.07 -2.42
C LEU A 203 -9.56 19.22 -1.59
N ARG A 204 -10.72 19.00 -2.22
CA ARG A 204 -12.00 19.05 -1.54
C ARG A 204 -12.35 17.66 -1.01
N LEU A 205 -12.46 17.55 0.32
CA LEU A 205 -12.87 16.37 1.04
C LEU A 205 -14.30 16.61 1.57
N ASP A 206 -15.28 16.10 0.83
CA ASP A 206 -16.70 16.20 1.16
C ASP A 206 -17.21 14.84 1.66
N LEU A 207 -18.27 14.84 2.48
CA LEU A 207 -19.00 13.65 2.92
C LEU A 207 -20.06 13.25 1.89
#